data_9d59e54e69dd95092cfd21a8b41754ce
#
_entry.id   9d59e54e69dd95092cfd21a8b41754ce
#
_cell.length_a   1.000
_cell.length_b   1.000
_cell.length_c   1.000
_cell.angle_alpha   90.00
_cell.angle_beta   90.00
_cell.angle_gamma   90.00
#
_symmetry.space_group_name_H-M   'P 1'
#
loop_
_entity.id
_entity.type
_entity.pdbx_description
1 polymer ?
#
loop_
_entity_poly.entity_id
_entity_poly.type
_entity_poly.pdbx_seq_one_letter_code
_entity_poly.pdbx_strand_id
1 'polypeptide(L)'
;MHRKYRKLVSAGLVLTMAGAMMLQGCGQKKETGKTEIELVQYKPEAVKTFEKIEEEFNRTHDDIHLTIESPNDAMTVLKTRFIREDNPDIIGIGGEVSYSNFIDSDMLMDISDYKGLDDIKEAYKEIDKNLEFVPEKGTYAVPYAANAAGILYNKAMFEEHGWKIPTTWNELISLCQ
;
A
#
# COMPACT_ATOMS: atom_id res chain seq x y z
N MET A 1 61.61 -25.69 18.49
CA MET A 1 60.34 -26.21 17.93
C MET A 1 59.20 -25.18 17.92
N HIS A 2 59.15 -24.23 18.86
CA HIS A 2 58.04 -23.26 18.98
C HIS A 2 57.98 -22.12 17.94
N ARG A 3 59.08 -21.79 17.25
CA ARG A 3 59.16 -20.62 16.35
C ARG A 3 58.51 -20.87 14.97
N LYS A 4 58.40 -22.16 14.52
CA LYS A 4 57.75 -22.53 13.24
C LYS A 4 56.22 -22.56 13.38
N TYR A 5 55.66 -22.96 14.51
CA TYR A 5 54.23 -22.96 14.78
C TYR A 5 53.61 -21.56 14.88
N ARG A 6 54.35 -20.59 15.44
CA ARG A 6 53.89 -19.17 15.52
C ARG A 6 53.76 -18.53 14.13
N LYS A 7 54.58 -18.89 13.15
CA LYS A 7 54.48 -18.35 11.77
C LYS A 7 53.33 -19.04 11.01
N LEU A 8 53.01 -20.29 11.25
CA LEU A 8 51.89 -20.98 10.64
C LEU A 8 50.53 -20.52 11.18
N VAL A 9 50.46 -20.24 12.51
CA VAL A 9 49.22 -19.72 13.13
C VAL A 9 48.94 -18.29 12.68
N SER A 10 49.97 -17.45 12.54
CA SER A 10 49.78 -16.07 12.04
C SER A 10 49.41 -16.03 10.54
N ALA A 11 49.90 -16.93 9.74
CA ALA A 11 49.50 -17.03 8.32
C ALA A 11 48.07 -17.56 8.15
N GLY A 12 47.62 -18.50 8.99
CA GLY A 12 46.24 -19.01 9.01
C GLY A 12 45.23 -17.94 9.45
N LEU A 13 45.60 -17.10 10.45
CA LEU A 13 44.71 -16.04 10.95
C LEU A 13 44.52 -14.89 9.93
N VAL A 14 45.55 -14.59 9.17
CA VAL A 14 45.47 -13.56 8.10
C VAL A 14 44.62 -14.05 6.90
N LEU A 15 44.68 -15.34 6.58
CA LEU A 15 43.88 -15.92 5.49
C LEU A 15 42.39 -16.01 5.84
N THR A 16 42.06 -16.25 7.12
CA THR A 16 40.65 -16.26 7.57
C THR A 16 40.04 -14.85 7.65
N MET A 17 40.83 -13.81 7.97
CA MET A 17 40.36 -12.42 7.92
C MET A 17 40.14 -11.91 6.49
N ALA A 18 40.96 -12.34 5.52
CA ALA A 18 40.77 -11.96 4.12
C ALA A 18 39.55 -12.64 3.47
N GLY A 19 39.19 -13.85 3.94
CA GLY A 19 37.97 -14.56 3.45
C GLY A 19 36.65 -13.96 3.97
N ALA A 20 36.66 -13.31 5.13
CA ALA A 20 35.47 -12.73 5.73
C ALA A 20 35.05 -11.38 5.07
N MET A 21 35.92 -10.73 4.34
CA MET A 21 35.61 -9.47 3.63
C MET A 21 34.93 -9.66 2.26
N MET A 22 34.83 -10.90 1.75
CA MET A 22 34.18 -11.16 0.45
C MET A 22 32.69 -11.59 0.56
N LEU A 23 32.14 -11.62 1.78
CA LEU A 23 30.72 -11.97 2.02
C LEU A 23 29.84 -10.74 2.28
N GLN A 24 30.33 -9.53 2.09
CA GLN A 24 29.49 -8.35 1.99
C GLN A 24 28.94 -8.24 0.54
N GLY A 25 28.07 -9.18 0.20
CA GLY A 25 27.13 -9.05 -0.89
C GLY A 25 26.05 -8.06 -0.50
N CYS A 26 26.39 -6.79 -0.28
CA CYS A 26 25.45 -5.70 -0.42
C CYS A 26 25.00 -5.70 -1.87
N GLY A 27 23.73 -6.05 -2.12
CA GLY A 27 23.09 -5.70 -3.37
C GLY A 27 23.28 -4.19 -3.54
N GLN A 28 24.21 -3.79 -4.39
CA GLN A 28 24.36 -2.41 -4.80
C GLN A 28 23.04 -2.05 -5.50
N LYS A 29 22.11 -1.36 -4.78
CA LYS A 29 21.17 -0.50 -5.47
C LYS A 29 22.02 0.36 -6.39
N LYS A 30 21.85 0.24 -7.70
CA LYS A 30 22.44 1.18 -8.65
C LYS A 30 21.97 2.55 -8.18
N GLU A 31 22.86 3.42 -7.76
CA GLU A 31 22.55 4.82 -7.56
C GLU A 31 22.20 5.38 -8.95
N THR A 32 20.92 5.42 -9.25
CA THR A 32 20.39 5.98 -10.50
C THR A 32 20.48 7.50 -10.50
N GLY A 33 20.84 8.10 -9.36
CA GLY A 33 20.80 9.54 -9.13
C GLY A 33 19.38 10.09 -8.99
N LYS A 34 18.36 9.22 -9.06
CA LYS A 34 16.95 9.55 -8.86
C LYS A 34 16.52 9.23 -7.44
N THR A 35 15.50 9.94 -6.96
CA THR A 35 14.79 9.56 -5.73
C THR A 35 13.93 8.34 -6.02
N GLU A 36 14.15 7.24 -5.32
CA GLU A 36 13.35 6.03 -5.44
C GLU A 36 12.10 6.17 -4.55
N ILE A 37 10.92 5.98 -5.11
CA ILE A 37 9.63 6.01 -4.41
C ILE A 37 8.93 4.67 -4.66
N GLU A 38 8.45 4.05 -3.60
CA GLU A 38 7.73 2.80 -3.65
C GLU A 38 6.27 2.98 -3.25
N LEU A 39 5.36 2.49 -4.10
CA LEU A 39 3.93 2.40 -3.81
C LEU A 39 3.51 0.93 -3.73
N VAL A 40 2.91 0.53 -2.61
CA VAL A 40 2.27 -0.80 -2.48
C VAL A 40 0.77 -0.62 -2.53
N GLN A 41 0.08 -1.24 -3.50
CA GLN A 41 -1.36 -1.12 -3.70
C GLN A 41 -2.07 -2.48 -3.55
N TYR A 42 -3.37 -2.44 -3.16
CA TYR A 42 -4.15 -3.62 -2.76
C TYR A 42 -5.15 -4.14 -3.82
N LYS A 43 -5.26 -3.49 -4.99
CA LYS A 43 -6.24 -3.85 -6.03
C LYS A 43 -5.62 -4.76 -7.11
N PRO A 44 -5.68 -6.10 -6.98
CA PRO A 44 -5.08 -7.01 -7.96
C PRO A 44 -5.76 -6.90 -9.34
N GLU A 45 -7.03 -6.49 -9.38
CA GLU A 45 -7.75 -6.25 -10.64
C GLU A 45 -7.23 -5.04 -11.42
N ALA A 46 -6.51 -4.13 -10.77
CA ALA A 46 -5.99 -2.90 -11.35
C ALA A 46 -4.50 -2.97 -11.73
N VAL A 47 -3.83 -4.10 -11.55
CA VAL A 47 -2.38 -4.27 -11.81
C VAL A 47 -1.96 -3.66 -13.15
N LYS A 48 -2.63 -4.03 -14.25
CA LYS A 48 -2.31 -3.50 -15.59
C LYS A 48 -2.48 -1.98 -15.72
N THR A 49 -3.34 -1.39 -14.91
CA THR A 49 -3.52 0.07 -14.89
C THR A 49 -2.36 0.71 -14.14
N PHE A 50 -1.94 0.13 -13.02
CA PHE A 50 -0.82 0.63 -12.25
C PHE A 50 0.51 0.46 -12.97
N GLU A 51 0.73 -0.64 -13.71
CA GLU A 51 1.89 -0.82 -14.60
C GLU A 51 2.02 0.33 -15.62
N LYS A 52 0.91 0.74 -16.25
CA LYS A 52 0.91 1.87 -17.18
C LYS A 52 1.17 3.21 -16.49
N ILE A 53 0.65 3.40 -15.27
CA ILE A 53 0.90 4.59 -14.47
C ILE A 53 2.39 4.68 -14.13
N GLU A 54 2.99 3.58 -13.70
CA GLU A 54 4.42 3.49 -13.39
C GLU A 54 5.28 3.81 -14.63
N GLU A 55 4.99 3.18 -15.77
CA GLU A 55 5.68 3.46 -17.03
C GLU A 55 5.59 4.93 -17.43
N GLU A 56 4.40 5.50 -17.39
CA GLU A 56 4.17 6.89 -17.79
C GLU A 56 4.81 7.87 -16.81
N PHE A 57 4.73 7.61 -15.50
CA PHE A 57 5.37 8.41 -14.48
C PHE A 57 6.89 8.42 -14.70
N ASN A 58 7.51 7.25 -14.82
CA ASN A 58 8.94 7.11 -14.99
C ASN A 58 9.46 7.67 -16.33
N ARG A 59 8.59 7.75 -17.34
CA ARG A 59 8.89 8.39 -18.62
C ARG A 59 8.90 9.91 -18.55
N THR A 60 8.09 10.49 -17.65
CA THR A 60 7.88 11.95 -17.56
C THR A 60 8.62 12.62 -16.42
N HIS A 61 9.25 11.85 -15.53
CA HIS A 61 10.01 12.34 -14.38
C HIS A 61 11.44 11.83 -14.41
N ASP A 62 12.39 12.76 -14.52
CA ASP A 62 13.81 12.43 -14.62
C ASP A 62 14.52 12.34 -13.27
N ASP A 63 13.94 12.95 -12.23
CA ASP A 63 14.48 13.08 -10.87
C ASP A 63 13.90 12.07 -9.87
N ILE A 64 12.78 11.43 -10.21
CA ILE A 64 12.10 10.42 -9.39
C ILE A 64 11.97 9.12 -10.19
N HIS A 65 12.11 8.00 -9.51
CA HIS A 65 11.79 6.69 -10.03
C HIS A 65 10.73 6.04 -9.14
N LEU A 66 9.56 5.77 -9.70
CA LEU A 66 8.44 5.13 -9.03
C LEU A 66 8.43 3.63 -9.31
N THR A 67 8.28 2.82 -8.27
CA THR A 67 8.02 1.39 -8.36
C THR A 67 6.66 1.10 -7.73
N ILE A 68 5.80 0.35 -8.42
CA ILE A 68 4.48 -0.01 -7.91
C ILE A 68 4.37 -1.52 -7.71
N GLU A 69 4.21 -1.94 -6.47
CA GLU A 69 3.96 -3.32 -6.12
C GLU A 69 2.47 -3.60 -5.91
N SER A 70 2.01 -4.72 -6.45
CA SER A 70 0.59 -5.14 -6.41
C SER A 70 0.46 -6.58 -5.91
N PRO A 71 0.85 -6.86 -4.66
CA PRO A 71 0.78 -8.23 -4.14
C PRO A 71 -0.67 -8.69 -3.93
N ASN A 72 -0.94 -9.99 -4.12
CA ASN A 72 -2.28 -10.57 -3.96
C ASN A 72 -2.86 -10.34 -2.55
N ASP A 73 -2.02 -10.34 -1.51
CA ASP A 73 -2.41 -10.05 -0.13
C ASP A 73 -1.60 -8.85 0.39
N ALA A 74 -1.89 -7.69 -0.18
CA ALA A 74 -1.21 -6.44 0.14
C ALA A 74 -1.30 -6.09 1.63
N MET A 75 -2.42 -6.38 2.29
CA MET A 75 -2.60 -6.04 3.69
C MET A 75 -1.70 -6.85 4.63
N THR A 76 -1.51 -8.15 4.35
CA THR A 76 -0.56 -8.99 5.11
C THR A 76 0.89 -8.57 4.84
N VAL A 77 1.19 -8.23 3.58
CA VAL A 77 2.52 -7.72 3.21
C VAL A 77 2.82 -6.42 3.95
N LEU A 78 1.93 -5.43 3.91
CA LEU A 78 2.09 -4.15 4.59
C LEU A 78 2.27 -4.32 6.10
N LYS A 79 1.41 -5.09 6.77
CA LYS A 79 1.54 -5.36 8.21
C LYS A 79 2.88 -6.00 8.57
N THR A 80 3.37 -6.92 7.72
CA THR A 80 4.66 -7.58 7.92
C THR A 80 5.82 -6.59 7.74
N ARG A 81 5.75 -5.71 6.73
CA ARG A 81 6.75 -4.70 6.46
C ARG A 81 6.80 -3.66 7.59
N PHE A 82 5.65 -3.20 8.06
CA PHE A 82 5.57 -2.26 9.19
C PHE A 82 6.23 -2.82 10.46
N ILE A 83 6.01 -4.10 10.80
CA ILE A 83 6.67 -4.75 11.95
C ILE A 83 8.19 -4.80 11.77
N ARG A 84 8.68 -4.84 10.53
CA ARG A 84 10.12 -4.89 10.21
C ARG A 84 10.75 -3.51 10.02
N GLU A 85 9.97 -2.44 10.17
CA GLU A 85 10.38 -1.07 9.87
C GLU A 85 10.86 -0.89 8.41
N ASP A 86 10.35 -1.73 7.48
CA ASP A 86 10.60 -1.72 6.05
C ASP A 86 9.37 -1.13 5.34
N ASN A 87 9.11 0.14 5.59
CA ASN A 87 7.89 0.81 5.14
C ASN A 87 8.00 1.25 3.68
N PRO A 88 6.98 1.02 2.83
CA PRO A 88 6.90 1.70 1.55
C PRO A 88 6.62 3.19 1.75
N ASP A 89 6.96 4.01 0.76
CA ASP A 89 6.73 5.47 0.82
C ASP A 89 5.24 5.80 0.69
N ILE A 90 4.52 5.05 -0.13
CA ILE A 90 3.09 5.24 -0.39
C ILE A 90 2.37 3.90 -0.27
N ILE A 91 1.19 3.92 0.34
CA ILE A 91 0.30 2.76 0.39
C ILE A 91 -1.04 3.06 -0.26
N GLY A 92 -1.51 2.15 -1.11
CA GLY A 92 -2.86 2.16 -1.68
C GLY A 92 -3.71 1.10 -0.97
N ILE A 93 -4.63 1.54 -0.13
CA ILE A 93 -5.49 0.66 0.67
C ILE A 93 -6.96 0.99 0.47
N GLY A 94 -7.85 0.09 0.89
CA GLY A 94 -9.29 0.35 0.92
C GLY A 94 -9.69 1.18 2.13
N GLY A 95 -10.82 1.88 2.00
CA GLY A 95 -11.48 2.55 3.12
C GLY A 95 -12.14 1.54 4.05
N GLU A 96 -11.36 0.88 4.87
CA GLU A 96 -11.78 -0.14 5.81
C GLU A 96 -11.07 0.02 7.16
N VAL A 97 -11.40 -0.84 8.11
CA VAL A 97 -10.83 -0.85 9.47
C VAL A 97 -9.31 -0.70 9.52
N SER A 98 -8.60 -1.23 8.52
CA SER A 98 -7.13 -1.11 8.45
C SER A 98 -6.65 0.33 8.32
N TYR A 99 -7.38 1.20 7.62
CA TYR A 99 -7.06 2.62 7.49
C TYR A 99 -7.06 3.30 8.87
N SER A 100 -8.14 3.13 9.65
CA SER A 100 -8.21 3.68 10.99
C SER A 100 -7.12 3.14 11.91
N ASN A 101 -6.85 1.83 11.86
CA ASN A 101 -5.78 1.22 12.66
C ASN A 101 -4.40 1.79 12.33
N PHE A 102 -4.14 2.14 11.07
CA PHE A 102 -2.87 2.75 10.68
C PHE A 102 -2.73 4.19 11.19
N ILE A 103 -3.83 4.96 11.21
CA ILE A 103 -3.86 6.29 11.84
C ILE A 103 -3.59 6.17 13.34
N ASP A 104 -4.34 5.31 14.04
CA ASP A 104 -4.22 5.12 15.50
C ASP A 104 -2.84 4.61 15.93
N SER A 105 -2.08 4.04 14.99
CA SER A 105 -0.72 3.51 15.22
C SER A 105 0.39 4.44 14.73
N ASP A 106 0.08 5.70 14.39
CA ASP A 106 1.02 6.70 13.85
C ASP A 106 1.79 6.21 12.60
N MET A 107 1.16 5.36 11.78
CA MET A 107 1.78 4.79 10.58
C MET A 107 1.56 5.63 9.33
N LEU A 108 0.65 6.60 9.38
CA LEU A 108 0.32 7.49 8.28
C LEU A 108 0.74 8.92 8.61
N MET A 109 1.32 9.58 7.64
CA MET A 109 1.71 10.98 7.75
C MET A 109 0.49 11.89 7.58
N ASP A 110 0.39 12.93 8.40
CA ASP A 110 -0.56 14.02 8.18
C ASP A 110 -0.19 14.80 6.92
N ILE A 111 -1.09 14.81 5.94
CA ILE A 111 -0.95 15.47 4.65
C ILE A 111 -1.90 16.67 4.49
N SER A 112 -2.39 17.24 5.60
CA SER A 112 -3.35 18.36 5.59
C SER A 112 -2.88 19.56 4.76
N ASP A 113 -1.57 19.78 4.67
CA ASP A 113 -0.96 20.87 3.90
C ASP A 113 -0.74 20.51 2.42
N TYR A 114 -1.14 19.30 1.98
CA TYR A 114 -0.98 18.88 0.60
C TYR A 114 -1.98 19.62 -0.32
N LYS A 115 -1.46 20.43 -1.22
CA LYS A 115 -2.28 21.27 -2.13
C LYS A 115 -3.20 20.47 -3.05
N GLY A 116 -2.84 19.23 -3.40
CA GLY A 116 -3.68 18.36 -4.22
C GLY A 116 -5.02 17.99 -3.57
N LEU A 117 -5.18 18.20 -2.26
CA LEU A 117 -6.47 18.03 -1.56
C LEU A 117 -7.54 19.02 -2.01
N ASP A 118 -7.16 20.18 -2.54
CA ASP A 118 -8.10 21.18 -3.04
C ASP A 118 -8.86 20.68 -4.27
N ASP A 119 -8.26 19.77 -5.05
CA ASP A 119 -8.87 19.17 -6.25
C ASP A 119 -9.80 18.01 -5.91
N ILE A 120 -9.79 17.52 -4.67
CA ILE A 120 -10.63 16.41 -4.22
C ILE A 120 -12.01 16.93 -3.78
N LYS A 121 -13.07 16.32 -4.33
CA LYS A 121 -14.44 16.66 -3.94
C LYS A 121 -14.66 16.41 -2.45
N GLU A 122 -15.30 17.39 -1.77
CA GLU A 122 -15.55 17.35 -0.34
C GLU A 122 -16.24 16.06 0.13
N ALA A 123 -17.22 15.57 -0.63
CA ALA A 123 -17.91 14.32 -0.31
C ALA A 123 -16.99 13.11 -0.14
N TYR A 124 -15.86 13.04 -0.86
CA TYR A 124 -14.88 11.94 -0.68
C TYR A 124 -13.99 12.15 0.54
N LYS A 125 -13.63 13.40 0.84
CA LYS A 125 -12.89 13.73 2.08
C LYS A 125 -13.72 13.44 3.32
N GLU A 126 -15.04 13.71 3.28
CA GLU A 126 -15.98 13.35 4.35
C GLU A 126 -16.10 11.83 4.55
N ILE A 127 -16.06 11.04 3.46
CA ILE A 127 -16.06 9.58 3.56
C ILE A 127 -14.82 9.11 4.32
N ASP A 128 -13.63 9.60 3.97
CA ASP A 128 -12.39 9.21 4.64
C ASP A 128 -12.44 9.54 6.14
N LYS A 129 -12.94 10.72 6.51
CA LYS A 129 -13.17 11.11 7.91
C LYS A 129 -14.10 10.17 8.66
N ASN A 130 -15.16 9.70 8.01
CA ASN A 130 -16.12 8.77 8.60
C ASN A 130 -15.59 7.33 8.75
N LEU A 131 -14.43 7.03 8.14
CA LEU A 131 -13.75 5.74 8.29
C LEU A 131 -12.79 5.70 9.49
N GLU A 132 -12.52 6.83 10.10
CA GLU A 132 -11.70 6.93 11.31
C GLU A 132 -12.52 6.54 12.55
N PHE A 133 -11.99 5.63 13.40
CA PHE A 133 -12.66 5.25 14.65
C PHE A 133 -12.72 6.42 15.63
N VAL A 134 -11.63 7.15 15.72
CA VAL A 134 -11.53 8.41 16.46
C VAL A 134 -11.08 9.46 15.46
N PRO A 135 -11.99 10.33 14.98
CA PRO A 135 -11.64 11.34 13.98
C PRO A 135 -10.51 12.24 14.48
N GLU A 136 -9.40 12.20 13.78
CA GLU A 136 -8.26 13.06 14.03
C GLU A 136 -8.41 14.42 13.32
N LYS A 137 -7.61 15.40 13.71
CA LYS A 137 -7.65 16.73 13.06
C LYS A 137 -6.97 16.74 11.71
N GLY A 138 -6.01 15.83 11.49
CA GLY A 138 -5.24 15.70 10.27
C GLY A 138 -6.02 15.13 9.09
N THR A 139 -5.36 15.07 7.96
CA THR A 139 -5.78 14.35 6.76
C THR A 139 -4.70 13.31 6.44
N TYR A 140 -5.06 12.05 6.34
CA TYR A 140 -4.10 10.95 6.25
C TYR A 140 -4.21 10.16 4.94
N ALA A 141 -5.17 10.49 4.08
CA ALA A 141 -5.35 9.82 2.80
C ALA A 141 -5.82 10.77 1.69
N VAL A 142 -5.50 10.40 0.45
CA VAL A 142 -6.06 10.99 -0.76
C VAL A 142 -6.92 9.93 -1.42
N PRO A 143 -8.25 10.12 -1.52
CA PRO A 143 -9.11 9.18 -2.22
C PRO A 143 -8.81 9.20 -3.72
N TYR A 144 -8.33 8.08 -4.26
CA TYR A 144 -7.97 7.94 -5.67
C TYR A 144 -8.99 7.13 -6.48
N ALA A 145 -9.87 6.39 -5.81
CA ALA A 145 -10.95 5.62 -6.44
C ALA A 145 -12.15 5.54 -5.51
N ALA A 146 -13.33 5.51 -6.09
CA ALA A 146 -14.58 5.30 -5.36
C ALA A 146 -15.28 4.03 -5.85
N ASN A 147 -15.87 3.28 -4.91
CA ASN A 147 -16.72 2.15 -5.21
C ASN A 147 -18.17 2.50 -4.91
N ALA A 148 -19.08 1.94 -5.69
CA ALA A 148 -20.50 2.00 -5.40
C ALA A 148 -21.04 0.59 -5.19
N ALA A 149 -21.81 0.40 -4.13
CA ALA A 149 -22.56 -0.83 -3.88
C ALA A 149 -24.02 -0.61 -4.23
N GLY A 150 -24.68 -1.67 -4.69
CA GLY A 150 -26.10 -1.62 -5.04
C GLY A 150 -26.69 -3.02 -5.09
N ILE A 151 -28.02 -3.08 -5.13
CA ILE A 151 -28.76 -4.31 -5.27
C ILE A 151 -29.25 -4.41 -6.71
N LEU A 152 -28.85 -5.46 -7.41
CA LEU A 152 -29.37 -5.79 -8.74
C LEU A 152 -30.61 -6.66 -8.61
N TYR A 153 -31.63 -6.36 -9.38
CA TYR A 153 -32.85 -7.15 -9.44
C TYR A 153 -33.24 -7.50 -10.86
N ASN A 154 -33.90 -8.63 -11.06
CA ASN A 154 -34.44 -9.03 -12.35
C ASN A 154 -35.80 -8.36 -12.57
N LYS A 155 -35.84 -7.39 -13.50
CA LYS A 155 -37.07 -6.63 -13.81
C LYS A 155 -38.22 -7.52 -14.28
N ALA A 156 -37.94 -8.48 -15.17
CA ALA A 156 -38.99 -9.38 -15.70
C ALA A 156 -39.61 -10.23 -14.59
N MET A 157 -38.81 -10.73 -13.66
CA MET A 157 -39.28 -11.50 -12.50
C MET A 157 -40.15 -10.63 -11.57
N PHE A 158 -39.73 -9.38 -11.33
CA PHE A 158 -40.52 -8.46 -10.51
C PHE A 158 -41.88 -8.14 -11.13
N GLU A 159 -41.92 -7.93 -12.47
CA GLU A 159 -43.15 -7.71 -13.23
C GLU A 159 -44.06 -8.94 -13.22
N GLU A 160 -43.51 -10.14 -13.45
CA GLU A 160 -44.26 -11.41 -13.46
C GLU A 160 -44.92 -11.70 -12.12
N HIS A 161 -44.23 -11.41 -11.01
CA HIS A 161 -44.75 -11.65 -9.66
C HIS A 161 -45.46 -10.43 -9.05
N GLY A 162 -45.55 -9.33 -9.73
CA GLY A 162 -46.15 -8.08 -9.25
C GLY A 162 -45.44 -7.48 -8.03
N TRP A 163 -44.14 -7.78 -7.87
CA TRP A 163 -43.35 -7.24 -6.77
C TRP A 163 -42.99 -5.78 -7.01
N LYS A 164 -43.03 -5.02 -5.92
CA LYS A 164 -42.58 -3.62 -5.92
C LYS A 164 -41.11 -3.54 -5.56
N ILE A 165 -40.39 -2.60 -6.21
CA ILE A 165 -39.01 -2.32 -5.84
C ILE A 165 -38.97 -1.73 -4.44
N PRO A 166 -38.28 -2.36 -3.47
CA PRO A 166 -38.21 -1.83 -2.12
C PRO A 166 -37.43 -0.51 -2.08
N THR A 167 -37.94 0.44 -1.32
CA THR A 167 -37.35 1.76 -1.12
C THR A 167 -36.80 1.94 0.30
N THR A 168 -37.12 0.99 1.18
CA THR A 168 -36.64 0.95 2.55
C THR A 168 -36.07 -0.43 2.89
N TRP A 169 -35.24 -0.48 3.93
CA TRP A 169 -34.68 -1.74 4.42
C TRP A 169 -35.76 -2.74 4.86
N ASN A 170 -36.78 -2.25 5.52
CA ASN A 170 -37.90 -3.10 5.98
C ASN A 170 -38.71 -3.69 4.82
N GLU A 171 -38.92 -2.91 3.76
CA GLU A 171 -39.57 -3.42 2.53
C GLU A 171 -38.72 -4.49 1.85
N LEU A 172 -37.38 -4.31 1.82
CA LEU A 172 -36.47 -5.33 1.28
C LEU A 172 -36.55 -6.63 2.09
N ILE A 173 -36.50 -6.55 3.42
CA ILE A 173 -36.65 -7.73 4.30
C ILE A 173 -37.98 -8.42 4.07
N SER A 174 -39.07 -7.64 3.97
CA SER A 174 -40.41 -8.21 3.74
C SER A 174 -40.55 -8.86 2.35
N LEU A 175 -39.84 -8.37 1.35
CA LEU A 175 -39.82 -8.99 0.03
C LEU A 175 -39.07 -10.32 -0.01
N CYS A 176 -38.09 -10.50 0.88
CA CYS A 176 -37.31 -11.74 1.01
C CYS A 176 -37.96 -12.84 1.84
N GLN A 177 -39.05 -12.58 2.56
CA GLN A 177 -39.80 -13.53 3.37
C GLN A 177 -40.93 -14.20 2.59
#